data_b0e1733405cb21abe12161c4146511f5
#
_entry.id   b0e1733405cb21abe12161c4146511f5
#
_cell.length_a   1.000
_cell.length_b   1.000
_cell.length_c   1.000
_cell.angle_alpha   90.00
_cell.angle_beta   90.00
_cell.angle_gamma   90.00
#
_symmetry.space_group_name_H-M   'P 1'
#
loop_
_entity.id
_entity.type
_entity.pdbx_description
1 polymer ?
#
loop_
_entity_poly.entity_id
_entity_poly.type
_entity_poly.pdbx_seq_one_letter_code
_entity_poly.pdbx_strand_id
1 'polypeptide(L)'
;MKTVLGPRAQSGFSLIEVMVAMLITMIVMASVFTLLQKGQASFQREPEVAEMNQNARYGLDMIMRDLTNAGLGDNLPVLFAVVPLDGGGDTPDEVTIMYADTDFPTVLPGAPYGPLGNSATAKVDVTTFEPDQSDPEAAYADGDVLFAIETDDCDGDGELGIVPFELTQNPGCTGGPSCPTVDLNHNPGNSESNFNRPQGFNDEVEGDCAVFGVFQMIQYRINPLPPTENPALERRDLREGVDWHPVAANIENLQVQYALGDSDVFVDNPAMPVLADPTTWITQVRVRLDGRSESTNLQGASVGDFDDGNRLRQTFITTTVLRNITAKAAQEDNNNYN
;
A
#
# COMPACT_ATOMS: atom_id res chain seq x y z
N MET A 1 -42.16 -85.83 28.27
CA MET A 1 -41.93 -84.94 29.42
C MET A 1 -41.70 -83.58 28.93
N LYS A 2 -42.72 -82.68 28.97
CA LYS A 2 -42.57 -81.24 28.53
C LYS A 2 -42.32 -80.42 29.78
N THR A 3 -41.12 -79.88 29.89
CA THR A 3 -40.77 -78.89 30.94
C THR A 3 -41.41 -77.57 30.58
N VAL A 4 -42.39 -77.16 31.34
CA VAL A 4 -43.01 -75.79 31.27
C VAL A 4 -42.09 -74.87 32.05
N LEU A 5 -41.41 -73.99 31.32
CA LEU A 5 -40.68 -72.83 31.89
C LEU A 5 -41.72 -71.82 32.41
N GLY A 6 -41.77 -71.70 33.74
CA GLY A 6 -42.61 -70.75 34.39
C GLY A 6 -42.22 -69.29 34.08
N PRO A 7 -43.15 -68.30 34.19
CA PRO A 7 -42.86 -66.89 33.93
C PRO A 7 -41.81 -66.38 34.89
N ARG A 8 -40.70 -65.88 34.38
CA ARG A 8 -39.71 -65.16 35.17
C ARG A 8 -40.39 -63.92 35.79
N ALA A 9 -40.35 -63.83 37.09
CA ALA A 9 -40.79 -62.65 37.84
C ALA A 9 -39.95 -61.49 37.41
N GLN A 10 -40.57 -60.49 36.77
CA GLN A 10 -39.93 -59.23 36.49
C GLN A 10 -39.84 -58.44 37.82
N SER A 11 -38.64 -58.29 38.34
CA SER A 11 -38.37 -57.35 39.47
C SER A 11 -38.44 -55.90 38.94
N GLY A 12 -39.35 -55.12 39.47
CA GLY A 12 -39.44 -53.67 39.18
C GLY A 12 -38.22 -52.95 39.75
N PHE A 13 -37.87 -51.80 39.13
CA PHE A 13 -36.79 -50.94 39.59
C PHE A 13 -37.12 -50.32 40.96
N SER A 14 -36.14 -50.25 41.82
CA SER A 14 -36.25 -49.51 43.12
C SER A 14 -36.23 -48.00 42.85
N LEU A 15 -36.99 -47.23 43.61
CA LEU A 15 -37.02 -45.77 43.50
C LEU A 15 -35.62 -45.14 43.69
N ILE A 16 -34.80 -45.75 44.57
CA ILE A 16 -33.42 -45.28 44.79
C ILE A 16 -32.52 -45.56 43.60
N GLU A 17 -32.72 -46.66 42.86
CA GLU A 17 -31.97 -47.00 41.68
C GLU A 17 -32.23 -46.02 40.55
N VAL A 18 -33.50 -45.58 40.40
CA VAL A 18 -33.85 -44.52 39.42
C VAL A 18 -33.22 -43.16 39.84
N MET A 19 -33.23 -42.83 41.13
CA MET A 19 -32.60 -41.58 41.61
C MET A 19 -31.07 -41.55 41.35
N VAL A 20 -30.39 -42.68 41.63
CA VAL A 20 -28.96 -42.79 41.39
C VAL A 20 -28.64 -42.74 39.88
N ALA A 21 -29.43 -43.40 39.05
CA ALA A 21 -29.27 -43.35 37.62
C ALA A 21 -29.48 -41.94 37.07
N MET A 22 -30.48 -41.20 37.55
CA MET A 22 -30.68 -39.78 37.16
C MET A 22 -29.51 -38.92 37.57
N LEU A 23 -28.94 -39.11 38.76
CA LEU A 23 -27.80 -38.30 39.25
C LEU A 23 -26.56 -38.55 38.36
N ILE A 24 -26.25 -39.80 38.05
CA ILE A 24 -25.15 -40.18 37.16
C ILE A 24 -25.38 -39.58 35.76
N THR A 25 -26.61 -39.68 35.25
CA THR A 25 -26.97 -39.13 33.96
C THR A 25 -26.79 -37.63 33.90
N MET A 26 -27.16 -36.88 34.94
CA MET A 26 -26.94 -35.42 35.05
C MET A 26 -25.46 -35.08 35.00
N ILE A 27 -24.60 -35.81 35.71
CA ILE A 27 -23.13 -35.55 35.72
C ILE A 27 -22.56 -35.82 34.32
N VAL A 28 -22.95 -36.86 33.67
CA VAL A 28 -22.50 -37.20 32.29
C VAL A 28 -22.97 -36.14 31.33
N MET A 29 -24.25 -35.73 31.39
CA MET A 29 -24.80 -34.69 30.51
C MET A 29 -24.10 -33.35 30.73
N ALA A 30 -23.82 -32.96 31.95
CA ALA A 30 -23.07 -31.72 32.24
C ALA A 30 -21.67 -31.73 31.62
N SER A 31 -20.98 -32.86 31.70
CA SER A 31 -19.67 -33.06 31.06
C SER A 31 -19.72 -32.98 29.56
N VAL A 32 -20.69 -33.64 28.92
CA VAL A 32 -20.91 -33.59 27.49
C VAL A 32 -21.25 -32.18 27.03
N PHE A 33 -22.11 -31.47 27.78
CA PHE A 33 -22.50 -30.09 27.45
C PHE A 33 -21.30 -29.15 27.51
N THR A 34 -20.40 -29.30 28.49
CA THR A 34 -19.17 -28.50 28.57
C THR A 34 -18.23 -28.76 27.36
N LEU A 35 -18.12 -30.00 26.91
CA LEU A 35 -17.33 -30.32 25.73
C LEU A 35 -17.94 -29.73 24.46
N LEU A 36 -19.27 -29.79 24.31
CA LEU A 36 -19.97 -29.22 23.16
C LEU A 36 -19.82 -27.71 23.11
N GLN A 37 -19.92 -27.01 24.24
CA GLN A 37 -19.70 -25.57 24.31
C GLN A 37 -18.28 -25.17 23.86
N LYS A 38 -17.26 -25.89 24.32
CA LYS A 38 -15.87 -25.65 23.90
C LYS A 38 -15.67 -25.93 22.42
N GLY A 39 -16.29 -27.02 21.91
CA GLY A 39 -16.26 -27.35 20.49
C GLY A 39 -16.89 -26.24 19.63
N GLN A 40 -18.08 -25.76 20.01
CA GLN A 40 -18.75 -24.69 19.29
C GLN A 40 -17.91 -23.38 19.26
N ALA A 41 -17.28 -23.04 20.39
CA ALA A 41 -16.41 -21.86 20.44
C ALA A 41 -15.20 -22.00 19.51
N SER A 42 -14.59 -23.19 19.42
CA SER A 42 -13.49 -23.47 18.48
C SER A 42 -13.95 -23.37 17.02
N PHE A 43 -15.11 -23.94 16.71
CA PHE A 43 -15.69 -23.88 15.35
C PHE A 43 -16.03 -22.45 14.89
N GLN A 44 -16.35 -21.55 15.81
CA GLN A 44 -16.56 -20.14 15.49
C GLN A 44 -15.25 -19.38 15.32
N ARG A 45 -14.24 -19.70 16.12
CA ARG A 45 -12.96 -19.01 16.12
C ARG A 45 -12.07 -19.36 14.95
N GLU A 46 -11.98 -20.64 14.58
CA GLU A 46 -11.05 -21.12 13.56
C GLU A 46 -11.25 -20.45 12.19
N PRO A 47 -12.49 -20.31 11.66
CA PRO A 47 -12.73 -19.62 10.41
C PRO A 47 -12.29 -18.15 10.46
N GLU A 48 -12.60 -17.43 11.54
CA GLU A 48 -12.25 -16.02 11.72
C GLU A 48 -10.73 -15.82 11.73
N VAL A 49 -9.99 -16.70 12.43
CA VAL A 49 -8.52 -16.64 12.42
C VAL A 49 -7.97 -16.95 11.03
N ALA A 50 -8.56 -17.93 10.33
CA ALA A 50 -8.12 -18.27 8.97
C ALA A 50 -8.36 -17.12 7.99
N GLU A 51 -9.52 -16.48 8.05
CA GLU A 51 -9.86 -15.33 7.23
C GLU A 51 -8.96 -14.12 7.51
N MET A 52 -8.76 -13.77 8.79
CA MET A 52 -7.84 -12.72 9.20
C MET A 52 -6.42 -12.95 8.69
N ASN A 53 -5.91 -14.19 8.82
CA ASN A 53 -4.60 -14.57 8.30
C ASN A 53 -4.52 -14.44 6.76
N GLN A 54 -5.58 -14.83 6.05
CA GLN A 54 -5.63 -14.74 4.60
C GLN A 54 -5.65 -13.27 4.13
N ASN A 55 -6.50 -12.46 4.74
CA ASN A 55 -6.63 -11.04 4.40
C ASN A 55 -5.32 -10.28 4.66
N ALA A 56 -4.71 -10.49 5.84
CA ALA A 56 -3.46 -9.83 6.17
C ALA A 56 -2.30 -10.26 5.26
N ARG A 57 -2.18 -11.56 4.94
CA ARG A 57 -1.16 -12.04 3.99
C ARG A 57 -1.37 -11.47 2.60
N TYR A 58 -2.61 -11.44 2.13
CA TYR A 58 -2.91 -10.85 0.82
C TYR A 58 -2.55 -9.36 0.77
N GLY A 59 -2.91 -8.60 1.81
CA GLY A 59 -2.53 -7.19 1.91
C GLY A 59 -1.01 -6.99 1.93
N LEU A 60 -0.29 -7.78 2.75
CA LEU A 60 1.17 -7.73 2.79
C LEU A 60 1.79 -8.11 1.44
N ASP A 61 1.35 -9.20 0.81
CA ASP A 61 1.90 -9.65 -0.47
C ASP A 61 1.73 -8.57 -1.55
N MET A 62 0.60 -7.84 -1.52
CA MET A 62 0.34 -6.76 -2.45
C MET A 62 1.28 -5.58 -2.23
N ILE A 63 1.39 -5.10 -0.99
CA ILE A 63 2.34 -4.02 -0.63
C ILE A 63 3.78 -4.42 -0.96
N MET A 64 4.18 -5.65 -0.63
CA MET A 64 5.54 -6.15 -0.88
C MET A 64 5.87 -6.25 -2.35
N ARG A 65 4.89 -6.62 -3.18
CA ARG A 65 5.04 -6.66 -4.64
C ARG A 65 5.31 -5.26 -5.20
N ASP A 66 4.53 -4.27 -4.76
CA ASP A 66 4.70 -2.89 -5.22
C ASP A 66 6.01 -2.30 -4.68
N LEU A 67 6.38 -2.56 -3.42
CA LEU A 67 7.68 -2.17 -2.84
C LEU A 67 8.88 -2.81 -3.57
N THR A 68 8.72 -4.02 -4.11
CA THR A 68 9.80 -4.66 -4.88
C THR A 68 10.10 -3.90 -6.17
N ASN A 69 9.10 -3.24 -6.74
CA ASN A 69 9.23 -2.41 -7.92
C ASN A 69 9.63 -0.96 -7.60
N ALA A 70 9.57 -0.54 -6.34
CA ALA A 70 9.89 0.81 -5.92
C ALA A 70 11.26 1.27 -6.48
N GLY A 71 11.30 2.46 -7.07
CA GLY A 71 12.51 3.01 -7.67
C GLY A 71 12.99 2.31 -8.93
N LEU A 72 12.17 1.44 -9.55
CA LEU A 72 12.46 0.90 -10.88
C LEU A 72 12.46 2.05 -11.89
N GLY A 73 13.45 2.03 -12.79
CA GLY A 73 13.70 3.07 -13.79
C GLY A 73 14.97 3.84 -13.48
N ASP A 74 15.84 4.01 -14.50
CA ASP A 74 17.17 4.60 -14.32
C ASP A 74 17.09 6.08 -13.90
N ASN A 75 16.00 6.74 -14.25
CA ASN A 75 15.83 8.18 -14.11
C ASN A 75 14.80 8.62 -13.07
N LEU A 76 14.14 7.67 -12.40
CA LEU A 76 13.32 8.03 -11.26
C LEU A 76 14.23 8.53 -10.12
N PRO A 77 14.01 9.76 -9.62
CA PRO A 77 14.72 10.19 -8.43
C PRO A 77 14.50 9.19 -7.31
N VAL A 78 15.58 8.72 -6.72
CA VAL A 78 15.57 7.78 -5.59
C VAL A 78 14.72 8.30 -4.44
N LEU A 79 14.59 9.62 -4.36
CA LEU A 79 13.85 10.37 -3.36
C LEU A 79 12.38 9.95 -3.26
N PHE A 80 11.76 9.57 -4.38
CA PHE A 80 10.32 9.32 -4.46
C PHE A 80 9.95 7.85 -4.60
N ALA A 81 10.93 6.95 -4.57
CA ALA A 81 10.63 5.52 -4.67
C ALA A 81 9.63 5.06 -3.60
N VAL A 82 9.76 5.61 -2.39
CA VAL A 82 8.80 5.43 -1.30
C VAL A 82 8.68 6.76 -0.57
N VAL A 83 7.46 7.29 -0.49
CA VAL A 83 7.16 8.52 0.26
C VAL A 83 6.35 8.14 1.49
N PRO A 84 6.93 8.31 2.68
CA PRO A 84 6.25 8.04 3.94
C PRO A 84 5.25 9.14 4.28
N LEU A 85 4.13 8.75 4.86
CA LEU A 85 3.20 9.64 5.52
C LEU A 85 2.81 9.03 6.87
N ASP A 86 3.54 9.42 7.92
CA ASP A 86 3.34 8.93 9.28
C ASP A 86 2.06 9.52 9.88
N GLY A 87 1.13 8.66 10.27
CA GLY A 87 -0.10 9.05 10.96
C GLY A 87 0.12 9.53 12.40
N GLY A 88 1.28 9.26 12.95
CA GLY A 88 1.68 9.62 14.31
C GLY A 88 1.18 8.64 15.38
N GLY A 89 2.09 8.04 16.12
CA GLY A 89 1.78 7.11 17.21
C GLY A 89 1.10 5.83 16.73
N ASP A 90 -0.11 5.55 17.19
CA ASP A 90 -0.90 4.37 16.81
C ASP A 90 -1.91 4.66 15.67
N THR A 91 -1.92 5.86 15.11
CA THR A 91 -2.75 6.20 13.94
C THR A 91 -2.18 5.49 12.72
N PRO A 92 -3.04 4.91 11.86
CA PRO A 92 -2.55 4.26 10.64
C PRO A 92 -1.75 5.20 9.75
N ASP A 93 -0.64 4.69 9.22
CA ASP A 93 0.18 5.38 8.24
C ASP A 93 -0.45 5.28 6.85
N GLU A 94 0.02 6.17 5.97
CA GLU A 94 -0.15 6.04 4.54
C GLU A 94 1.25 5.89 3.90
N VAL A 95 1.33 5.14 2.81
CA VAL A 95 2.57 4.99 2.07
C VAL A 95 2.32 5.16 0.58
N THR A 96 3.15 5.96 -0.07
CA THR A 96 3.17 6.11 -1.51
C THR A 96 4.40 5.40 -2.06
N ILE A 97 4.20 4.55 -3.07
CA ILE A 97 5.23 3.77 -3.75
C ILE A 97 5.25 4.20 -5.20
N MET A 98 6.44 4.56 -5.70
CA MET A 98 6.60 5.01 -7.07
C MET A 98 7.64 4.18 -7.80
N TYR A 99 7.36 3.91 -9.07
CA TYR A 99 8.30 3.33 -10.03
C TYR A 99 7.97 3.78 -11.45
N ALA A 100 9.00 3.92 -12.29
CA ALA A 100 8.81 4.30 -13.67
C ALA A 100 8.17 3.15 -14.47
N ASP A 101 7.31 3.52 -15.40
CA ASP A 101 6.84 2.60 -16.43
C ASP A 101 7.91 2.54 -17.54
N THR A 102 8.63 1.44 -17.61
CA THR A 102 9.77 1.27 -18.54
C THR A 102 9.37 1.19 -20.02
N ASP A 103 8.08 1.12 -20.32
CA ASP A 103 7.57 1.18 -21.70
C ASP A 103 7.55 2.61 -22.25
N PHE A 104 7.73 3.62 -21.37
CA PHE A 104 7.75 5.04 -21.72
C PHE A 104 9.11 5.66 -21.39
N PRO A 105 9.58 6.61 -22.21
CA PRO A 105 10.77 7.35 -21.89
C PRO A 105 10.52 8.31 -20.73
N THR A 106 11.59 8.69 -20.06
CA THR A 106 11.59 9.74 -19.05
C THR A 106 12.28 10.97 -19.61
N VAL A 107 11.77 12.16 -19.30
CA VAL A 107 12.42 13.42 -19.65
C VAL A 107 13.21 13.88 -18.44
N LEU A 108 14.52 14.03 -18.62
CA LEU A 108 15.43 14.44 -17.55
C LEU A 108 15.36 15.96 -17.30
N PRO A 109 15.71 16.43 -16.08
CA PRO A 109 15.90 17.82 -15.82
C PRO A 109 17.00 18.39 -16.71
N GLY A 110 16.72 19.50 -17.35
CA GLY A 110 17.73 20.09 -18.22
C GLY A 110 17.18 21.29 -18.95
N ALA A 111 17.55 22.44 -18.47
CA ALA A 111 17.18 23.75 -18.96
C ALA A 111 16.81 23.81 -20.47
N PRO A 112 16.10 24.80 -20.91
CA PRO A 112 15.93 26.14 -20.35
C PRO A 112 14.49 26.68 -20.45
N TYR A 113 13.51 26.01 -19.89
CA TYR A 113 12.13 26.38 -20.24
C TYR A 113 11.35 27.10 -19.15
N GLY A 114 12.03 27.50 -18.08
CA GLY A 114 11.47 28.36 -17.03
C GLY A 114 10.37 27.71 -16.20
N PRO A 115 9.79 28.45 -15.28
CA PRO A 115 8.72 27.93 -14.42
C PRO A 115 7.55 27.45 -15.27
N LEU A 116 7.08 26.24 -15.00
CA LEU A 116 5.95 25.64 -15.71
C LEU A 116 4.65 26.40 -15.43
N GLY A 117 4.51 26.96 -14.26
CA GLY A 117 3.45 27.88 -13.85
C GLY A 117 2.05 27.46 -14.31
N ASN A 118 1.26 28.45 -14.74
CA ASN A 118 -0.08 28.22 -15.29
C ASN A 118 -0.09 27.90 -16.80
N SER A 119 1.03 27.46 -17.36
CA SER A 119 1.12 27.15 -18.78
C SER A 119 0.22 25.94 -19.09
N ALA A 120 -0.43 25.96 -20.27
CA ALA A 120 -1.15 24.82 -20.81
C ALA A 120 -0.22 23.81 -21.51
N THR A 121 1.08 24.11 -21.58
CA THR A 121 2.05 23.35 -22.33
C THR A 121 3.37 23.33 -21.59
N ALA A 122 3.87 22.15 -21.25
CA ALA A 122 5.25 21.95 -20.83
C ALA A 122 6.10 21.70 -22.10
N LYS A 123 7.17 22.50 -22.27
CA LYS A 123 8.10 22.33 -23.39
C LYS A 123 9.31 21.57 -22.91
N VAL A 124 9.63 20.48 -23.57
CA VAL A 124 10.77 19.63 -23.23
C VAL A 124 11.75 19.53 -24.38
N ASP A 125 13.06 19.50 -24.06
CA ASP A 125 14.11 19.33 -25.04
C ASP A 125 14.22 17.85 -25.43
N VAL A 126 14.23 17.54 -26.71
CA VAL A 126 14.32 16.16 -27.19
C VAL A 126 15.62 15.45 -26.77
N THR A 127 16.67 16.20 -26.47
CA THR A 127 17.95 15.64 -26.03
C THR A 127 17.91 15.18 -24.56
N THR A 128 16.84 15.51 -23.84
CA THR A 128 16.65 15.10 -22.43
C THR A 128 15.81 13.84 -22.27
N PHE A 129 15.34 13.25 -23.37
CA PHE A 129 14.63 11.98 -23.31
C PHE A 129 15.59 10.81 -23.01
N GLU A 130 15.24 10.00 -22.04
CA GLU A 130 16.01 8.81 -21.66
C GLU A 130 15.09 7.56 -21.64
N PRO A 131 15.32 6.55 -22.46
CA PRO A 131 16.35 6.50 -23.51
C PRO A 131 16.04 7.45 -24.68
N ASP A 132 17.08 7.81 -25.43
CA ASP A 132 16.95 8.65 -26.64
C ASP A 132 15.82 8.15 -27.55
N GLN A 133 14.95 9.07 -27.94
CA GLN A 133 13.82 8.76 -28.80
C GLN A 133 14.13 9.12 -30.24
N SER A 134 13.96 8.15 -31.15
CA SER A 134 14.07 8.38 -32.62
C SER A 134 12.87 9.17 -33.17
N ASP A 135 11.74 9.12 -32.48
CA ASP A 135 10.51 9.85 -32.76
C ASP A 135 9.94 10.41 -31.46
N PRO A 136 10.40 11.58 -31.02
CA PRO A 136 9.97 12.17 -29.75
C PRO A 136 8.48 12.54 -29.70
N GLU A 137 7.83 12.77 -30.85
CA GLU A 137 6.38 13.04 -30.92
C GLU A 137 5.55 11.79 -30.61
N ALA A 138 6.12 10.60 -30.83
CA ALA A 138 5.47 9.33 -30.54
C ALA A 138 5.81 8.77 -29.17
N ALA A 139 6.59 9.50 -28.36
CA ALA A 139 7.00 9.09 -27.01
C ALA A 139 5.80 8.94 -26.06
N TYR A 140 4.80 9.79 -26.23
CA TYR A 140 3.57 9.81 -25.44
C TYR A 140 2.37 10.02 -26.36
N ALA A 141 1.17 9.75 -25.84
CA ALA A 141 -0.09 9.90 -26.57
C ALA A 141 -1.10 10.79 -25.82
N ASP A 142 -2.11 11.25 -26.53
CA ASP A 142 -3.29 11.89 -25.95
C ASP A 142 -3.95 10.96 -24.91
N GLY A 143 -4.21 11.46 -23.72
CA GLY A 143 -4.75 10.71 -22.58
C GLY A 143 -3.69 10.06 -21.69
N ASP A 144 -2.39 10.12 -22.02
CA ASP A 144 -1.35 9.62 -21.11
C ASP A 144 -1.25 10.52 -19.88
N VAL A 145 -1.17 9.89 -18.70
CA VAL A 145 -0.94 10.58 -17.44
C VAL A 145 0.55 10.55 -17.12
N LEU A 146 1.13 11.75 -17.13
CA LEU A 146 2.52 11.98 -16.76
C LEU A 146 2.59 12.60 -15.37
N PHE A 147 3.76 12.47 -14.75
CA PHE A 147 4.10 13.19 -13.52
C PHE A 147 5.26 14.14 -13.80
N ALA A 148 5.13 15.35 -13.32
CA ALA A 148 6.24 16.28 -13.16
C ALA A 148 6.73 16.14 -11.71
N ILE A 149 8.00 15.80 -11.53
CA ILE A 149 8.60 15.52 -10.22
C ILE A 149 9.84 16.37 -10.08
N GLU A 150 9.88 17.22 -9.08
CA GLU A 150 11.10 17.97 -8.76
C GLU A 150 12.18 17.05 -8.19
N THR A 151 13.40 17.24 -8.66
CA THR A 151 14.57 16.48 -8.21
C THR A 151 15.38 17.20 -7.15
N ASP A 152 15.12 18.52 -6.98
CA ASP A 152 15.76 19.38 -6.00
C ASP A 152 14.78 20.51 -5.65
N ASP A 153 14.91 21.12 -4.49
CA ASP A 153 14.15 22.29 -4.05
C ASP A 153 14.62 23.54 -4.82
N CYS A 154 14.14 23.69 -6.04
CA CYS A 154 14.58 24.76 -6.93
C CYS A 154 13.80 26.05 -6.75
N ASP A 155 12.60 26.00 -6.22
CA ASP A 155 11.80 27.17 -5.88
C ASP A 155 12.13 27.70 -4.48
N GLY A 156 12.81 26.91 -3.65
CA GLY A 156 13.29 27.28 -2.32
C GLY A 156 12.19 27.32 -1.25
N ASP A 157 11.10 26.60 -1.48
CA ASP A 157 9.99 26.49 -0.52
C ASP A 157 10.24 25.41 0.55
N GLY A 158 11.23 24.55 0.36
CA GLY A 158 11.63 23.46 1.27
C GLY A 158 10.85 22.17 1.07
N GLU A 159 10.01 22.10 0.04
CA GLU A 159 9.24 20.93 -0.33
C GLU A 159 9.61 20.50 -1.76
N LEU A 160 9.40 19.22 -2.09
CA LEU A 160 9.63 18.72 -3.44
C LEU A 160 8.27 18.47 -4.11
N GLY A 161 8.04 19.17 -5.21
CA GLY A 161 6.78 19.13 -5.93
C GLY A 161 6.57 17.83 -6.70
N ILE A 162 5.35 17.28 -6.65
CA ILE A 162 4.90 16.17 -7.50
C ILE A 162 3.54 16.52 -8.06
N VAL A 163 3.47 16.74 -9.36
CA VAL A 163 2.22 17.12 -10.03
C VAL A 163 1.89 16.12 -11.13
N PRO A 164 0.80 15.34 -11.00
CA PRO A 164 0.26 14.57 -12.10
C PRO A 164 -0.45 15.49 -13.09
N PHE A 165 -0.32 15.18 -14.40
CA PHE A 165 -1.06 15.84 -15.45
C PHE A 165 -1.35 14.88 -16.60
N GLU A 166 -2.47 15.07 -17.26
CA GLU A 166 -2.91 14.27 -18.41
C GLU A 166 -2.70 15.05 -19.70
N LEU A 167 -2.09 14.43 -20.68
CA LEU A 167 -1.97 15.00 -22.01
C LEU A 167 -3.34 15.11 -22.66
N THR A 168 -3.66 16.28 -23.19
CA THR A 168 -4.93 16.58 -23.86
C THR A 168 -4.84 16.56 -25.39
N GLN A 169 -3.67 16.28 -25.89
CA GLN A 169 -3.40 16.02 -27.31
C GLN A 169 -2.02 15.35 -27.45
N ASN A 170 -1.82 14.67 -28.56
CA ASN A 170 -0.52 14.10 -28.86
C ASN A 170 0.58 15.16 -28.83
N PRO A 171 1.77 14.84 -28.31
CA PRO A 171 2.91 15.73 -28.34
C PRO A 171 3.21 16.23 -29.74
N GLY A 172 3.65 17.47 -29.84
CA GLY A 172 3.94 18.09 -31.14
C GLY A 172 5.31 18.74 -31.16
N CYS A 173 6.05 18.58 -32.23
CA CYS A 173 7.33 19.20 -32.44
C CYS A 173 7.21 20.72 -32.63
N THR A 174 8.06 21.46 -31.92
CA THR A 174 8.22 22.91 -32.11
C THR A 174 9.68 23.27 -32.41
N GLY A 175 9.89 24.36 -33.12
CA GLY A 175 11.23 24.86 -33.44
C GLY A 175 11.80 24.49 -34.77
N GLY A 176 11.03 23.83 -35.66
CA GLY A 176 11.41 23.54 -37.06
C GLY A 176 11.67 22.07 -37.39
N PRO A 177 12.26 21.79 -38.55
CA PRO A 177 12.33 20.41 -39.10
C PRO A 177 13.20 19.44 -38.30
N SER A 178 14.04 19.91 -37.40
CA SER A 178 14.89 19.08 -36.54
C SER A 178 14.22 18.70 -35.21
N CYS A 179 12.99 19.18 -34.98
CA CYS A 179 12.25 18.90 -33.76
C CYS A 179 13.08 19.05 -32.47
N PRO A 180 13.62 20.26 -32.16
CA PRO A 180 14.47 20.43 -30.97
C PRO A 180 13.69 20.38 -29.68
N THR A 181 12.38 20.65 -29.73
CA THR A 181 11.51 20.65 -28.54
C THR A 181 10.18 19.99 -28.85
N VAL A 182 9.64 19.31 -27.85
CA VAL A 182 8.32 18.71 -27.87
C VAL A 182 7.41 19.43 -26.88
N ASP A 183 6.21 19.75 -27.31
CA ASP A 183 5.17 20.36 -26.51
C ASP A 183 4.29 19.29 -25.87
N LEU A 184 4.32 19.19 -24.54
CA LEU A 184 3.42 18.36 -23.75
C LEU A 184 2.23 19.21 -23.31
N ASN A 185 1.10 19.07 -23.99
CA ASN A 185 -0.09 19.89 -23.76
C ASN A 185 -1.02 19.23 -22.74
N HIS A 186 -1.39 19.96 -21.71
CA HIS A 186 -2.20 19.42 -20.59
C HIS A 186 -3.44 20.23 -20.23
N ASN A 187 -3.72 21.35 -20.90
CA ASN A 187 -4.90 22.21 -20.71
C ASN A 187 -5.39 22.34 -19.25
N PRO A 188 -4.80 23.22 -18.44
CA PRO A 188 -5.21 23.46 -17.07
C PRO A 188 -6.71 23.78 -16.98
N GLY A 189 -7.41 23.13 -16.03
CA GLY A 189 -8.84 23.33 -15.84
C GLY A 189 -9.75 22.61 -16.83
N ASN A 190 -9.23 21.66 -17.61
CA ASN A 190 -10.08 20.77 -18.37
C ASN A 190 -10.95 19.93 -17.40
N SER A 191 -12.28 20.09 -17.50
CA SER A 191 -13.23 19.40 -16.64
C SER A 191 -13.35 17.89 -16.92
N GLU A 192 -12.77 17.41 -18.02
CA GLU A 192 -12.79 16.02 -18.42
C GLU A 192 -11.61 15.23 -17.80
N SER A 193 -10.54 15.92 -17.40
CA SER A 193 -9.39 15.32 -16.72
C SER A 193 -9.44 15.52 -15.22
N ASN A 194 -9.24 14.43 -14.48
CA ASN A 194 -9.09 14.47 -13.01
C ASN A 194 -7.70 14.94 -12.58
N PHE A 195 -6.74 15.00 -13.49
CA PHE A 195 -5.35 15.30 -13.23
C PHE A 195 -4.96 16.74 -13.58
N ASN A 196 -5.62 17.35 -14.57
CA ASN A 196 -5.31 18.72 -15.00
C ASN A 196 -5.94 19.75 -14.06
N ARG A 197 -5.13 20.25 -13.13
CA ARG A 197 -5.56 21.25 -12.14
C ARG A 197 -5.86 22.58 -12.82
N PRO A 198 -6.86 23.38 -12.35
CA PRO A 198 -7.15 24.69 -12.91
C PRO A 198 -5.99 25.69 -12.87
N GLN A 199 -5.07 25.50 -11.93
CA GLN A 199 -3.89 26.37 -11.72
C GLN A 199 -2.65 25.85 -12.46
N GLY A 200 -2.73 24.78 -13.25
CA GLY A 200 -1.58 24.15 -13.88
C GLY A 200 -0.62 23.55 -12.84
N PHE A 201 0.67 23.78 -13.03
CA PHE A 201 1.70 23.35 -12.07
C PHE A 201 1.80 24.27 -10.84
N ASN A 202 1.29 25.51 -10.94
CA ASN A 202 1.08 26.49 -9.86
C ASN A 202 2.27 26.69 -8.90
N ASP A 203 3.45 26.85 -9.47
CA ASP A 203 4.70 27.02 -8.74
C ASP A 203 5.08 25.80 -7.84
N GLU A 204 4.34 24.69 -7.93
CA GLU A 204 4.66 23.44 -7.21
C GLU A 204 5.80 22.65 -7.88
N VAL A 205 6.11 22.94 -9.13
CA VAL A 205 7.17 22.28 -9.89
C VAL A 205 7.87 23.26 -10.83
N GLU A 206 9.18 23.40 -10.67
CA GLU A 206 10.01 24.17 -11.60
C GLU A 206 10.60 23.28 -12.69
N GLY A 207 10.42 23.69 -13.96
CA GLY A 207 10.79 22.90 -15.14
C GLY A 207 12.28 22.58 -15.24
N ASP A 208 13.14 23.45 -14.71
CA ASP A 208 14.60 23.28 -14.77
C ASP A 208 15.08 22.12 -13.88
N CYS A 209 14.27 21.75 -12.90
CA CYS A 209 14.58 20.71 -11.92
C CYS A 209 13.63 19.50 -12.00
N ALA A 210 12.67 19.53 -12.89
CA ALA A 210 11.66 18.49 -12.97
C ALA A 210 12.05 17.35 -13.92
N VAL A 211 11.75 16.13 -13.48
CA VAL A 211 11.68 14.94 -14.33
C VAL A 211 10.23 14.76 -14.75
N PHE A 212 10.02 14.49 -16.04
CA PHE A 212 8.71 14.15 -16.59
C PHE A 212 8.72 12.70 -17.05
N GLY A 213 7.65 11.99 -16.77
CA GLY A 213 7.53 10.62 -17.23
C GLY A 213 6.22 9.98 -16.83
N VAL A 214 6.00 8.79 -17.35
CA VAL A 214 4.88 7.93 -16.95
C VAL A 214 5.35 7.09 -15.77
N PHE A 215 4.80 7.38 -14.59
CA PHE A 215 5.12 6.66 -13.37
C PHE A 215 3.90 5.94 -12.84
N GLN A 216 4.10 4.76 -12.27
CA GLN A 216 3.13 4.13 -11.40
C GLN A 216 3.27 4.78 -10.03
N MET A 217 2.19 5.37 -9.55
CA MET A 217 2.13 5.94 -8.20
C MET A 217 1.03 5.24 -7.43
N ILE A 218 1.43 4.36 -6.54
CA ILE A 218 0.54 3.49 -5.80
C ILE A 218 0.52 3.93 -4.34
N GLN A 219 -0.67 4.08 -3.81
CA GLN A 219 -0.85 4.47 -2.42
C GLN A 219 -1.63 3.43 -1.65
N TYR A 220 -1.25 3.25 -0.39
CA TYR A 220 -1.92 2.38 0.56
C TYR A 220 -2.30 3.15 1.81
N ARG A 221 -3.50 2.89 2.33
CA ARG A 221 -3.98 3.41 3.60
C ARG A 221 -4.99 2.45 4.25
N ILE A 222 -5.32 2.72 5.50
CA ILE A 222 -6.52 2.15 6.10
C ILE A 222 -7.68 3.12 5.84
N ASN A 223 -8.83 2.59 5.40
CA ASN A 223 -9.99 3.43 5.14
C ASN A 223 -10.39 4.22 6.40
N PRO A 224 -10.72 5.53 6.26
CA PRO A 224 -11.01 6.40 7.39
C PRO A 224 -12.42 6.22 7.96
N LEU A 225 -13.02 5.02 7.83
CA LEU A 225 -14.36 4.74 8.31
C LEU A 225 -14.41 4.71 9.85
N PRO A 226 -15.60 5.01 10.44
CA PRO A 226 -15.76 4.92 11.87
C PRO A 226 -15.39 3.55 12.44
N PRO A 227 -14.92 3.45 13.69
CA PRO A 227 -14.48 2.18 14.30
C PRO A 227 -15.55 1.06 14.32
N THR A 228 -16.81 1.42 14.14
CA THR A 228 -17.96 0.48 14.09
C THR A 228 -18.12 -0.24 12.77
N GLU A 229 -17.48 0.23 11.71
CA GLU A 229 -17.50 -0.38 10.40
C GLU A 229 -16.28 -1.28 10.21
N ASN A 230 -16.32 -2.15 9.20
CA ASN A 230 -15.20 -3.06 8.94
C ASN A 230 -14.05 -2.28 8.29
N PRO A 231 -12.91 -2.10 8.98
CA PRO A 231 -11.75 -1.45 8.40
C PRO A 231 -11.19 -2.29 7.25
N ALA A 232 -10.63 -1.61 6.29
CA ALA A 232 -10.01 -2.27 5.16
C ALA A 232 -8.71 -1.56 4.79
N LEU A 233 -7.72 -2.35 4.37
CA LEU A 233 -6.60 -1.83 3.64
C LEU A 233 -7.09 -1.44 2.25
N GLU A 234 -6.87 -0.19 1.88
CA GLU A 234 -7.21 0.36 0.57
C GLU A 234 -5.95 0.63 -0.23
N ARG A 235 -6.06 0.46 -1.54
CA ARG A 235 -5.05 0.78 -2.54
C ARG A 235 -5.66 1.69 -3.58
N ARG A 236 -4.90 2.67 -4.04
CA ARG A 236 -5.19 3.39 -5.28
C ARG A 236 -3.96 3.45 -6.15
N ASP A 237 -4.19 3.43 -7.44
CA ASP A 237 -3.21 3.75 -8.47
C ASP A 237 -3.61 5.11 -9.04
N LEU A 238 -2.78 6.12 -8.83
CA LEU A 238 -3.08 7.48 -9.27
C LEU A 238 -3.09 7.61 -10.80
N ARG A 239 -2.50 6.67 -11.52
CA ARG A 239 -2.57 6.61 -12.97
C ARG A 239 -3.93 6.10 -13.46
N GLU A 240 -4.56 5.17 -12.73
CA GLU A 240 -5.87 4.63 -13.09
C GLU A 240 -7.03 5.52 -12.63
N GLY A 241 -6.78 6.40 -11.65
CA GLY A 241 -7.78 7.29 -11.10
C GLY A 241 -7.51 7.70 -9.66
N VAL A 242 -8.43 8.49 -9.11
CA VAL A 242 -8.31 9.00 -7.74
C VAL A 242 -9.05 8.16 -6.70
N ASP A 243 -9.77 7.13 -7.13
CA ASP A 243 -10.63 6.32 -6.27
C ASP A 243 -9.82 5.28 -5.49
N TRP A 244 -10.19 5.10 -4.24
CA TRP A 244 -9.64 4.08 -3.37
C TRP A 244 -10.39 2.76 -3.51
N HIS A 245 -9.66 1.67 -3.66
CA HIS A 245 -10.21 0.32 -3.78
C HIS A 245 -9.80 -0.55 -2.58
N PRO A 246 -10.75 -1.18 -1.88
CA PRO A 246 -10.42 -2.07 -0.78
C PRO A 246 -9.73 -3.34 -1.31
N VAL A 247 -8.59 -3.68 -0.73
CA VAL A 247 -7.77 -4.84 -1.13
C VAL A 247 -7.72 -5.93 -0.06
N ALA A 248 -7.83 -5.56 1.21
CA ALA A 248 -7.90 -6.54 2.30
C ALA A 248 -8.85 -6.05 3.40
N ALA A 249 -9.87 -6.86 3.69
CA ALA A 249 -10.85 -6.54 4.72
C ALA A 249 -10.30 -6.85 6.12
N ASN A 250 -10.90 -6.19 7.13
CA ASN A 250 -10.61 -6.42 8.54
C ASN A 250 -9.15 -6.12 8.92
N ILE A 251 -8.51 -5.18 8.24
CA ILE A 251 -7.21 -4.61 8.60
C ILE A 251 -7.47 -3.25 9.27
N GLU A 252 -7.15 -3.14 10.55
CA GLU A 252 -7.45 -1.95 11.36
C GLU A 252 -6.27 -0.98 11.47
N ASN A 253 -5.04 -1.45 11.22
CA ASN A 253 -3.86 -0.61 11.30
C ASN A 253 -2.81 -1.00 10.24
N LEU A 254 -2.16 0.00 9.70
CA LEU A 254 -0.97 -0.08 8.86
C LEU A 254 0.10 0.79 9.50
N GLN A 255 1.26 0.21 9.78
CA GLN A 255 2.43 0.94 10.27
C GLN A 255 3.61 0.61 9.38
N VAL A 256 4.35 1.62 8.96
CA VAL A 256 5.47 1.49 8.03
C VAL A 256 6.71 2.13 8.63
N GLN A 257 7.79 1.37 8.68
CA GLN A 257 9.08 1.82 9.20
C GLN A 257 10.14 1.70 8.12
N TYR A 258 11.12 2.57 8.17
CA TYR A 258 12.12 2.75 7.12
C TYR A 258 13.52 2.65 7.69
N ALA A 259 14.42 1.95 6.99
CA ALA A 259 15.85 1.99 7.28
C ALA A 259 16.58 2.71 6.15
N LEU A 260 17.56 3.54 6.52
CA LEU A 260 18.28 4.44 5.62
C LEU A 260 19.70 3.94 5.36
N GLY A 261 20.17 4.05 4.12
CA GLY A 261 21.51 3.63 3.73
C GLY A 261 21.80 2.19 4.14
N ASP A 262 22.92 1.97 4.80
CA ASP A 262 23.34 0.65 5.33
C ASP A 262 22.86 0.40 6.77
N SER A 263 21.96 1.23 7.30
CA SER A 263 21.48 1.10 8.68
C SER A 263 20.45 -0.03 8.82
N ASP A 264 20.59 -0.81 9.91
CA ASP A 264 19.54 -1.77 10.34
C ASP A 264 18.54 -1.15 11.34
N VAL A 265 18.66 0.15 11.61
CA VAL A 265 17.76 0.87 12.53
C VAL A 265 16.57 1.40 11.76
N PHE A 266 15.38 1.00 12.18
CA PHE A 266 14.12 1.43 11.59
C PHE A 266 13.57 2.66 12.30
N VAL A 267 13.08 3.63 11.52
CA VAL A 267 12.45 4.87 11.97
C VAL A 267 11.05 4.99 11.33
N ASP A 268 10.11 5.60 12.04
CA ASP A 268 8.73 5.74 11.56
C ASP A 268 8.60 6.87 10.52
N ASN A 269 9.26 8.00 10.77
CA ASN A 269 9.22 9.17 9.89
C ASN A 269 10.65 9.61 9.55
N PRO A 270 11.25 9.07 8.48
CA PRO A 270 12.56 9.51 8.03
C PRO A 270 12.48 10.93 7.47
N ALA A 271 13.55 11.70 7.62
CA ALA A 271 13.70 12.93 6.86
C ALA A 271 13.72 12.62 5.35
N MET A 272 13.30 13.59 4.54
CA MET A 272 13.36 13.44 3.09
C MET A 272 14.79 13.08 2.67
N PRO A 273 14.95 12.07 1.79
CA PRO A 273 16.27 11.69 1.30
C PRO A 273 16.92 12.85 0.54
N VAL A 274 18.25 12.93 0.57
CA VAL A 274 19.04 13.86 -0.21
C VAL A 274 19.67 13.12 -1.38
N LEU A 275 19.45 13.59 -2.61
CA LEU A 275 19.90 12.88 -3.82
C LEU A 275 21.42 12.67 -3.83
N ALA A 276 22.19 13.65 -3.37
CA ALA A 276 23.64 13.58 -3.32
C ALA A 276 24.20 12.79 -2.12
N ASP A 277 23.34 12.28 -1.22
CA ASP A 277 23.76 11.55 -0.02
C ASP A 277 23.05 10.19 0.08
N PRO A 278 23.62 9.10 -0.48
CA PRO A 278 23.04 7.77 -0.44
C PRO A 278 22.75 7.22 0.96
N THR A 279 23.40 7.79 1.99
CA THR A 279 23.16 7.35 3.38
C THR A 279 21.77 7.76 3.89
N THR A 280 21.13 8.72 3.23
CA THR A 280 19.79 9.20 3.54
C THR A 280 18.69 8.44 2.79
N TRP A 281 19.06 7.61 1.81
CA TRP A 281 18.08 6.91 0.98
C TRP A 281 17.41 5.77 1.72
N ILE A 282 16.10 5.62 1.51
CA ILE A 282 15.34 4.50 2.07
C ILE A 282 15.75 3.22 1.34
N THR A 283 16.41 2.31 2.03
CA THR A 283 16.91 1.05 1.45
C THR A 283 16.10 -0.17 1.89
N GLN A 284 15.45 -0.08 3.06
CA GLN A 284 14.61 -1.14 3.58
C GLN A 284 13.29 -0.57 4.12
N VAL A 285 12.22 -1.33 3.93
CA VAL A 285 10.90 -0.99 4.44
C VAL A 285 10.36 -2.16 5.24
N ARG A 286 9.89 -1.88 6.45
CA ARG A 286 9.18 -2.81 7.32
C ARG A 286 7.72 -2.42 7.38
N VAL A 287 6.85 -3.34 7.01
CA VAL A 287 5.40 -3.15 7.02
C VAL A 287 4.80 -4.01 8.11
N ARG A 288 3.95 -3.40 8.94
CA ARG A 288 3.13 -4.05 9.95
C ARG A 288 1.67 -3.83 9.61
N LEU A 289 0.90 -4.92 9.55
CA LEU A 289 -0.56 -4.89 9.48
C LEU A 289 -1.15 -5.50 10.74
N ASP A 290 -2.12 -4.82 11.33
CA ASP A 290 -2.90 -5.36 12.43
C ASP A 290 -4.30 -5.76 11.90
N GLY A 291 -4.53 -7.06 11.87
CA GLY A 291 -5.81 -7.65 11.47
C GLY A 291 -6.72 -7.91 12.67
N ARG A 292 -8.03 -7.79 12.47
CA ARG A 292 -9.06 -8.13 13.47
C ARG A 292 -10.07 -9.12 12.93
N SER A 293 -10.77 -9.82 13.82
CA SER A 293 -11.92 -10.65 13.43
C SER A 293 -13.12 -9.78 13.06
N GLU A 294 -13.96 -10.25 12.14
CA GLU A 294 -15.24 -9.62 11.85
C GLU A 294 -16.23 -9.79 13.00
N SER A 295 -16.29 -10.99 13.57
CA SER A 295 -17.17 -11.31 14.68
C SER A 295 -16.63 -10.79 16.01
N THR A 296 -17.55 -10.39 16.88
CA THR A 296 -17.27 -9.93 18.25
C THR A 296 -17.46 -11.04 19.28
N ASN A 297 -16.96 -10.84 20.50
CA ASN A 297 -17.13 -11.74 21.65
C ASN A 297 -16.65 -13.18 21.42
N LEU A 298 -15.65 -13.35 20.58
CA LEU A 298 -15.03 -14.66 20.34
C LEU A 298 -14.24 -15.11 21.59
N GLN A 299 -14.32 -16.40 21.88
CA GLN A 299 -13.61 -16.97 23.04
C GLN A 299 -12.09 -16.87 22.84
N GLY A 300 -11.40 -16.24 23.77
CA GLY A 300 -9.95 -16.01 23.72
C GLY A 300 -9.55 -14.75 22.95
N ALA A 301 -10.52 -13.88 22.60
CA ALA A 301 -10.23 -12.53 22.20
C ALA A 301 -9.57 -11.78 23.36
N SER A 302 -8.51 -11.04 23.10
CA SER A 302 -7.92 -10.16 24.10
C SER A 302 -8.90 -9.05 24.43
N VAL A 303 -9.19 -8.85 25.69
CA VAL A 303 -9.89 -7.67 26.18
C VAL A 303 -8.88 -6.52 26.07
N GLY A 304 -8.85 -5.85 24.91
CA GLY A 304 -8.10 -4.61 24.75
C GLY A 304 -8.95 -3.42 25.20
N ASP A 305 -8.34 -2.26 25.33
CA ASP A 305 -9.01 -0.99 25.66
C ASP A 305 -9.97 -0.50 24.55
N PHE A 306 -10.33 -1.37 23.61
CA PHE A 306 -11.21 -1.05 22.50
C PHE A 306 -12.66 -1.37 22.87
N ASP A 307 -13.52 -0.37 22.80
CA ASP A 307 -14.98 -0.52 23.04
C ASP A 307 -15.68 -1.09 21.79
N ASP A 308 -15.12 -2.17 21.22
CA ASP A 308 -15.56 -2.76 19.95
C ASP A 308 -16.05 -4.21 20.04
N GLY A 309 -16.34 -4.67 21.27
CA GLY A 309 -16.96 -5.96 21.51
C GLY A 309 -15.99 -7.17 21.50
N ASN A 310 -14.77 -7.01 21.97
CA ASN A 310 -13.79 -8.09 22.15
C ASN A 310 -13.55 -8.89 20.86
N ARG A 311 -12.86 -8.30 19.91
CA ARG A 311 -12.44 -8.93 18.66
C ARG A 311 -11.10 -9.65 18.83
N LEU A 312 -10.88 -10.68 18.06
CA LEU A 312 -9.54 -11.28 17.92
C LEU A 312 -8.67 -10.32 17.12
N ARG A 313 -7.42 -10.13 17.53
CA ARG A 313 -6.43 -9.31 16.84
C ARG A 313 -5.14 -10.07 16.65
N GLN A 314 -4.50 -9.84 15.54
CA GLN A 314 -3.19 -10.42 15.24
C GLN A 314 -2.37 -9.44 14.41
N THR A 315 -1.10 -9.31 14.79
CA THR A 315 -0.13 -8.49 14.07
C THR A 315 0.67 -9.33 13.09
N PHE A 316 0.86 -8.80 11.90
CA PHE A 316 1.66 -9.38 10.83
C PHE A 316 2.76 -8.37 10.45
N ILE A 317 4.00 -8.83 10.38
CA ILE A 317 5.15 -7.98 10.08
C ILE A 317 5.97 -8.63 8.98
N THR A 318 6.39 -7.82 8.02
CA THR A 318 7.34 -8.21 6.99
C THR A 318 8.35 -7.09 6.75
N THR A 319 9.49 -7.43 6.19
CA THR A 319 10.54 -6.47 5.84
C THR A 319 11.05 -6.79 4.44
N THR A 320 11.25 -5.77 3.64
CA THR A 320 11.84 -5.89 2.30
C THR A 320 12.98 -4.93 2.09
N VAL A 321 13.89 -5.30 1.22
CA VAL A 321 14.96 -4.44 0.71
C VAL A 321 14.53 -3.88 -0.64
N LEU A 322 14.67 -2.57 -0.82
CA LEU A 322 14.39 -1.89 -2.08
C LEU A 322 15.56 -2.12 -3.04
N ARG A 323 15.50 -3.18 -3.84
CA ARG A 323 16.61 -3.64 -4.68
C ARG A 323 17.12 -2.60 -5.66
N ASN A 324 16.20 -1.84 -6.26
CA ASN A 324 16.56 -0.83 -7.26
C ASN A 324 17.32 0.34 -6.61
N ILE A 325 16.96 0.70 -5.39
CA ILE A 325 17.63 1.76 -4.62
C ILE A 325 19.01 1.32 -4.15
N THR A 326 19.12 0.12 -3.58
CA THR A 326 20.41 -0.41 -3.13
C THR A 326 21.39 -0.62 -4.29
N ALA A 327 20.90 -1.00 -5.48
CA ALA A 327 21.75 -1.10 -6.67
C ALA A 327 22.27 0.27 -7.12
N LYS A 328 21.44 1.32 -7.11
CA LYS A 328 21.86 2.69 -7.43
C LYS A 328 22.88 3.22 -6.40
N ALA A 329 22.64 3.01 -5.11
CA ALA A 329 23.58 3.41 -4.05
C ALA A 329 24.96 2.78 -4.24
N ALA A 330 25.02 1.50 -4.57
CA ALA A 330 26.28 0.80 -4.84
C ALA A 330 27.01 1.30 -6.10
N GLN A 331 26.30 1.83 -7.09
CA GLN A 331 26.89 2.44 -8.29
C GLN A 331 27.52 3.80 -7.97
N GLU A 332 26.87 4.62 -7.17
CA GLU A 332 27.39 5.93 -6.77
C GLU A 332 28.63 5.82 -5.89
N ASP A 333 28.66 4.87 -4.95
CA ASP A 333 29.85 4.58 -4.15
C ASP A 333 31.04 4.22 -5.05
N ASN A 334 30.84 3.40 -6.06
CA ASN A 334 31.93 3.05 -7.00
C ASN A 334 32.42 4.22 -7.86
N ASN A 335 31.55 5.18 -8.19
CA ASN A 335 31.93 6.35 -8.96
C ASN A 335 32.71 7.39 -8.14
N ASN A 336 32.50 7.42 -6.84
CA ASN A 336 33.22 8.33 -5.93
C ASN A 336 34.67 7.86 -5.61
N TYR A 337 35.03 6.61 -5.93
CA TYR A 337 36.39 6.06 -5.71
C TYR A 337 37.28 6.02 -6.97
N ASN A 338 36.77 6.45 -8.14
CA ASN A 338 37.53 6.56 -9.40
C ASN A 338 37.71 8.02 -9.79
#